data_4fa02bdfdd64afd2722a4421b4a35319
#
_entry.id   4fa02bdfdd64afd2722a4421b4a35319
#
_cell.length_a   1.000
_cell.length_b   1.000
_cell.length_c   1.000
_cell.angle_alpha   90.00
_cell.angle_beta   90.00
_cell.angle_gamma   90.00
#
_symmetry.space_group_name_H-M   'P 1'
#
loop_
_entity.id
_entity.type
_entity.pdbx_description
1 polymer ?
#
loop_
_entity_poly.entity_id
_entity_poly.type
_entity_poly.pdbx_seq_one_letter_code
_entity_poly.pdbx_strand_id
1 'polypeptide(L)'
;MGGDSVIQQPIRRSRQSAIRLFAQEYSDADLPEEGSGEYDPSFVITKLGAKVNRALVGGVIDRLERREHESGLTFTGHIRDPTGVHLFNVASFQPELHPDIEELLHRFEKGDRFLMLLVGRARWFETDDGGVFTSFRAEEFTVVDKDRYTHWLVDTAAATLRRLDAFEASMESDLTPAALEASGVPRDLVDGLILARGHYGEFDTENYRVGVLQGLSIALGSNAVIESAPAPEASGDQPTLSESVTEADDGGVAS
;
A
#
# COMPACT_ATOMS: atom_id res chain seq x y z
N MET A 1 20.40 -35.36 38.23
CA MET A 1 20.22 -35.12 36.79
C MET A 1 19.30 -33.95 36.67
N GLY A 2 19.88 -32.76 36.52
CA GLY A 2 19.15 -31.49 36.35
C GLY A 2 18.91 -31.25 34.86
N GLY A 3 17.64 -31.20 34.46
CA GLY A 3 17.27 -30.82 33.10
C GLY A 3 17.27 -29.28 33.00
N ASP A 4 18.24 -28.73 32.30
CA ASP A 4 18.23 -27.33 31.90
C ASP A 4 17.06 -27.08 30.95
N SER A 5 15.99 -26.47 31.46
CA SER A 5 14.94 -25.87 30.62
C SER A 5 15.52 -24.65 29.93
N VAL A 6 15.88 -24.80 28.67
CA VAL A 6 16.20 -23.66 27.79
C VAL A 6 14.89 -22.88 27.59
N ILE A 7 14.74 -21.79 28.31
CA ILE A 7 13.69 -20.80 28.07
C ILE A 7 13.98 -20.16 26.72
N GLN A 8 13.30 -20.63 25.68
CA GLN A 8 13.32 -19.94 24.38
C GLN A 8 12.68 -18.56 24.58
N GLN A 9 13.51 -17.52 24.51
CA GLN A 9 12.99 -16.17 24.49
C GLN A 9 12.14 -16.00 23.22
N PRO A 10 10.93 -15.40 23.31
CA PRO A 10 10.12 -15.14 22.15
C PRO A 10 10.90 -14.24 21.19
N ILE A 11 11.06 -14.69 19.95
CA ILE A 11 11.70 -13.93 18.89
C ILE A 11 10.89 -12.64 18.73
N ARG A 12 11.42 -11.51 19.21
CA ARG A 12 10.82 -10.19 19.00
C ARG A 12 10.87 -9.90 17.50
N ARG A 13 9.74 -10.08 16.83
CA ARG A 13 9.63 -9.71 15.43
C ARG A 13 9.75 -8.22 15.29
N SER A 14 10.71 -7.81 14.48
CA SER A 14 10.81 -6.43 14.03
C SER A 14 9.61 -6.15 13.11
N ARG A 15 8.81 -5.12 13.44
CA ARG A 15 7.80 -4.63 12.51
C ARG A 15 8.48 -4.20 11.21
N GLN A 16 7.94 -4.63 10.07
CA GLN A 16 8.40 -4.15 8.78
C GLN A 16 8.21 -2.63 8.69
N SER A 17 9.21 -1.94 8.17
CA SER A 17 9.12 -0.50 7.93
C SER A 17 8.07 -0.22 6.87
N ALA A 18 7.29 0.86 7.05
CA ALA A 18 6.37 1.31 6.02
C ALA A 18 7.16 1.94 4.87
N ILE A 19 6.86 1.52 3.64
CA ILE A 19 7.44 2.10 2.44
C ILE A 19 6.51 3.16 1.85
N ARG A 20 7.06 4.13 1.09
CA ARG A 20 6.26 5.14 0.40
C ARG A 20 5.97 4.71 -1.01
N LEU A 21 4.69 4.81 -1.40
CA LEU A 21 4.17 4.43 -2.71
C LEU A 21 3.18 5.46 -3.21
N PHE A 22 3.18 5.70 -4.51
CA PHE A 22 2.06 6.30 -5.21
C PHE A 22 0.97 5.25 -5.50
N ALA A 23 -0.27 5.73 -5.66
CA ALA A 23 -1.44 4.88 -5.82
C ALA A 23 -1.33 3.97 -7.05
N GLN A 24 -0.87 4.49 -8.18
CA GLN A 24 -0.71 3.71 -9.40
C GLN A 24 0.20 2.50 -9.19
N GLU A 25 1.37 2.70 -8.55
CA GLU A 25 2.31 1.60 -8.32
C GLU A 25 1.71 0.46 -7.50
N TYR A 26 0.84 0.79 -6.52
CA TYR A 26 0.21 -0.22 -5.68
C TYR A 26 -1.03 -0.84 -6.32
N SER A 27 -1.84 -0.05 -7.03
CA SER A 27 -3.04 -0.55 -7.72
C SER A 27 -2.71 -1.45 -8.91
N ASP A 28 -1.55 -1.25 -9.54
CA ASP A 28 -1.08 -2.08 -10.65
C ASP A 28 -0.47 -3.42 -10.19
N ALA A 29 -0.37 -3.65 -8.89
CA ALA A 29 0.24 -4.84 -8.34
C ALA A 29 -0.78 -5.97 -8.21
N ASP A 30 -0.48 -7.13 -8.80
CA ASP A 30 -1.31 -8.33 -8.79
C ASP A 30 -0.53 -9.59 -8.37
N LEU A 31 0.64 -9.41 -7.75
CA LEU A 31 1.47 -10.50 -7.26
C LEU A 31 1.50 -10.53 -5.71
N PRO A 32 0.58 -11.25 -5.05
CA PRO A 32 0.69 -11.50 -3.63
C PRO A 32 1.78 -12.54 -3.35
N GLU A 33 2.54 -12.34 -2.27
CA GLU A 33 3.49 -13.30 -1.71
C GLU A 33 3.06 -13.61 -0.29
N GLU A 34 2.46 -14.77 -0.10
CA GLU A 34 2.10 -15.25 1.23
C GLU A 34 3.35 -15.75 1.97
N GLY A 35 3.37 -15.52 3.28
CA GLY A 35 4.42 -16.09 4.12
C GLY A 35 4.35 -17.61 4.14
N SER A 36 5.50 -18.28 4.21
CA SER A 36 5.60 -19.75 4.23
C SER A 36 5.17 -20.38 5.56
N GLY A 37 4.95 -19.60 6.61
CA GLY A 37 4.55 -20.03 7.94
C GLY A 37 3.51 -19.11 8.57
N GLU A 38 2.79 -19.64 9.57
CA GLU A 38 1.72 -18.93 10.31
C GLU A 38 2.10 -17.52 10.76
N TYR A 39 3.39 -17.25 10.81
CA TYR A 39 3.90 -15.98 11.34
C TYR A 39 4.79 -15.21 10.34
N ASP A 40 4.97 -15.67 9.16
CA ASP A 40 5.77 -14.97 8.16
C ASP A 40 4.98 -13.78 7.58
N PRO A 41 5.64 -12.67 7.32
CA PRO A 41 4.95 -11.53 6.73
C PRO A 41 4.52 -11.84 5.30
N SER A 42 3.27 -11.51 4.98
CA SER A 42 2.78 -11.49 3.61
C SER A 42 3.10 -10.16 2.95
N PHE A 43 3.32 -10.17 1.65
CA PHE A 43 3.64 -8.99 0.85
C PHE A 43 2.76 -8.93 -0.40
N VAL A 44 2.63 -7.73 -0.94
CA VAL A 44 2.24 -7.49 -2.32
C VAL A 44 3.49 -6.99 -3.04
N ILE A 45 3.86 -7.63 -4.14
CA ILE A 45 5.03 -7.28 -4.94
C ILE A 45 4.58 -6.35 -6.06
N THR A 46 5.12 -5.13 -6.09
CA THR A 46 4.81 -4.18 -7.17
C THR A 46 5.60 -4.51 -8.44
N LYS A 47 5.15 -3.99 -9.58
CA LYS A 47 5.87 -4.13 -10.86
C LYS A 47 7.32 -3.62 -10.78
N LEU A 48 7.57 -2.59 -9.96
CA LEU A 48 8.91 -2.05 -9.72
C LEU A 48 9.70 -2.79 -8.63
N GLY A 49 9.23 -3.96 -8.19
CA GLY A 49 9.93 -4.83 -7.24
C GLY A 49 9.82 -4.41 -5.77
N ALA A 50 8.93 -3.50 -5.41
CA ALA A 50 8.70 -3.22 -3.99
C ALA A 50 7.95 -4.37 -3.32
N LYS A 51 8.49 -4.88 -2.20
CA LYS A 51 7.80 -5.84 -1.31
C LYS A 51 7.00 -5.07 -0.27
N VAL A 52 5.69 -4.95 -0.50
CA VAL A 52 4.79 -4.12 0.31
C VAL A 52 4.11 -4.97 1.37
N ASN A 53 4.57 -4.87 2.62
CA ASN A 53 3.86 -5.37 3.80
C ASN A 53 3.10 -4.22 4.46
N ARG A 54 3.73 -3.04 4.58
CA ARG A 54 3.19 -1.81 5.13
C ARG A 54 3.58 -0.64 4.24
N ALA A 55 2.67 0.33 4.08
CA ALA A 55 2.97 1.55 3.35
C ALA A 55 2.56 2.80 4.13
N LEU A 56 3.26 3.91 3.86
CA LEU A 56 2.86 5.26 4.20
C LEU A 56 2.35 5.92 2.93
N VAL A 57 1.05 6.08 2.83
CA VAL A 57 0.36 6.70 1.70
C VAL A 57 -0.25 8.03 2.10
N GLY A 58 -0.50 8.91 1.14
CA GLY A 58 -1.04 10.24 1.42
C GLY A 58 -1.82 10.82 0.24
N GLY A 59 -2.73 11.72 0.55
CA GLY A 59 -3.54 12.40 -0.46
C GLY A 59 -4.78 13.05 0.12
N VAL A 60 -5.68 13.47 -0.77
CA VAL A 60 -6.99 14.00 -0.41
C VAL A 60 -7.96 12.86 -0.18
N ILE A 61 -8.74 12.93 0.89
CA ILE A 61 -9.87 12.02 1.07
C ILE A 61 -10.97 12.42 0.09
N ASP A 62 -11.33 11.52 -0.83
CA ASP A 62 -12.41 11.74 -1.80
C ASP A 62 -13.63 10.83 -1.57
N ARG A 63 -13.46 9.79 -0.75
CA ARG A 63 -14.56 8.93 -0.29
C ARG A 63 -14.29 8.46 1.13
N LEU A 64 -15.33 8.46 1.95
CA LEU A 64 -15.31 7.88 3.28
C LEU A 64 -16.71 7.39 3.62
N GLU A 65 -16.84 6.11 4.00
CA GLU A 65 -18.12 5.45 4.27
C GLU A 65 -18.04 4.60 5.53
N ARG A 66 -19.13 4.59 6.26
CA ARG A 66 -19.37 3.67 7.36
C ARG A 66 -20.17 2.49 6.86
N ARG A 67 -19.80 1.29 7.23
CA ARG A 67 -20.54 0.07 6.95
C ARG A 67 -20.73 -0.73 8.21
N GLU A 68 -21.92 -1.28 8.36
CA GLU A 68 -22.29 -2.12 9.49
C GLU A 68 -22.58 -3.54 8.97
N HIS A 69 -21.84 -4.51 9.49
CA HIS A 69 -21.95 -5.92 9.13
C HIS A 69 -22.24 -6.74 10.38
N GLU A 70 -22.61 -8.00 10.22
CA GLU A 70 -22.76 -8.93 11.36
C GLU A 70 -21.48 -9.06 12.19
N SER A 71 -20.31 -8.93 11.54
CA SER A 71 -18.97 -8.92 12.18
C SER A 71 -18.61 -7.60 12.88
N GLY A 72 -19.50 -6.60 12.81
CA GLY A 72 -19.31 -5.30 13.45
C GLY A 72 -19.14 -4.13 12.49
N LEU A 73 -18.80 -2.98 13.08
CA LEU A 73 -18.65 -1.71 12.38
C LEU A 73 -17.31 -1.63 11.66
N THR A 74 -17.33 -1.24 10.38
CA THR A 74 -16.15 -1.00 9.55
C THR A 74 -16.25 0.34 8.84
N PHE A 75 -15.10 0.90 8.47
CA PHE A 75 -15.03 2.09 7.64
C PHE A 75 -14.21 1.80 6.40
N THR A 76 -14.62 2.33 5.26
CA THR A 76 -13.89 2.24 4.00
C THR A 76 -13.69 3.62 3.43
N GLY A 77 -12.54 3.86 2.82
CA GLY A 77 -12.26 5.17 2.24
C GLY A 77 -11.27 5.12 1.10
N HIS A 78 -11.19 6.25 0.41
CA HIS A 78 -10.30 6.50 -0.71
C HIS A 78 -9.38 7.68 -0.38
N ILE A 79 -8.08 7.48 -0.53
CA ILE A 79 -7.07 8.53 -0.50
C ILE A 79 -6.59 8.72 -1.94
N ARG A 80 -6.84 9.90 -2.49
CA ARG A 80 -6.42 10.26 -3.84
C ARG A 80 -5.11 11.00 -3.81
N ASP A 81 -4.10 10.45 -4.46
CA ASP A 81 -2.83 11.09 -4.76
C ASP A 81 -2.76 11.54 -6.25
N PRO A 82 -1.65 12.14 -6.73
CA PRO A 82 -1.55 12.58 -8.12
C PRO A 82 -1.66 11.48 -9.17
N THR A 83 -1.49 10.21 -8.79
CA THR A 83 -1.41 9.07 -9.72
C THR A 83 -2.65 8.19 -9.70
N GLY A 84 -3.50 8.32 -8.69
CA GLY A 84 -4.68 7.47 -8.57
C GLY A 84 -5.28 7.46 -7.15
N VAL A 85 -5.84 6.32 -6.78
CA VAL A 85 -6.56 6.15 -5.52
C VAL A 85 -6.02 4.96 -4.74
N HIS A 86 -5.69 5.20 -3.47
CA HIS A 86 -5.48 4.15 -2.50
C HIS A 86 -6.81 3.80 -1.81
N LEU A 87 -7.18 2.53 -1.84
CA LEU A 87 -8.29 2.02 -1.07
C LEU A 87 -7.82 1.70 0.35
N PHE A 88 -8.60 2.05 1.37
CA PHE A 88 -8.30 1.63 2.73
C PHE A 88 -9.55 1.23 3.50
N ASN A 89 -9.35 0.46 4.56
CA ASN A 89 -10.40 0.14 5.52
C ASN A 89 -9.90 0.24 6.96
N VAL A 90 -10.81 0.56 7.88
CA VAL A 90 -10.66 0.37 9.34
C VAL A 90 -11.56 -0.79 9.72
N ALA A 91 -10.96 -1.85 10.25
CA ALA A 91 -11.68 -3.09 10.54
C ALA A 91 -12.46 -3.01 11.86
N SER A 92 -13.46 -3.88 12.04
CA SER A 92 -14.30 -3.94 13.24
C SER A 92 -13.51 -4.26 14.52
N PHE A 93 -12.41 -5.00 14.38
CA PHE A 93 -11.53 -5.35 15.51
C PHE A 93 -10.47 -4.29 15.84
N GLN A 94 -10.58 -3.08 15.28
CA GLN A 94 -9.72 -1.91 15.54
C GLN A 94 -10.52 -0.79 16.24
N PRO A 95 -11.16 -1.05 17.40
CA PRO A 95 -12.04 -0.06 18.04
C PRO A 95 -11.31 1.21 18.46
N GLU A 96 -10.00 1.17 18.61
CA GLU A 96 -9.17 2.32 18.94
C GLU A 96 -9.12 3.38 17.85
N LEU A 97 -9.33 2.99 16.57
CA LEU A 97 -9.35 3.90 15.43
C LEU A 97 -10.76 4.44 15.12
N HIS A 98 -11.81 3.81 15.65
CA HIS A 98 -13.20 4.15 15.31
C HIS A 98 -13.57 5.59 15.69
N PRO A 99 -13.25 6.13 16.88
CA PRO A 99 -13.61 7.51 17.22
C PRO A 99 -13.01 8.53 16.26
N ASP A 100 -11.74 8.35 15.89
CA ASP A 100 -11.04 9.28 15.01
C ASP A 100 -11.59 9.24 13.59
N ILE A 101 -11.88 8.04 13.05
CA ILE A 101 -12.42 7.91 11.70
C ILE A 101 -13.90 8.37 11.63
N GLU A 102 -14.68 8.23 12.71
CA GLU A 102 -16.03 8.76 12.80
C GLU A 102 -16.04 10.29 12.81
N GLU A 103 -15.10 10.92 13.50
CA GLU A 103 -14.93 12.37 13.45
C GLU A 103 -14.61 12.84 12.04
N LEU A 104 -13.68 12.17 11.35
CA LEU A 104 -13.34 12.50 9.97
C LEU A 104 -14.51 12.28 9.01
N LEU A 105 -15.30 11.22 9.19
CA LEU A 105 -16.51 10.97 8.41
C LEU A 105 -17.51 12.10 8.58
N HIS A 106 -17.77 12.52 9.81
CA HIS A 106 -18.70 13.62 10.07
C HIS A 106 -18.25 14.96 9.43
N ARG A 107 -16.96 15.26 9.46
CA ARG A 107 -16.40 16.42 8.76
C ARG A 107 -16.55 16.29 7.25
N PHE A 108 -16.25 15.10 6.71
CA PHE A 108 -16.37 14.81 5.28
C PHE A 108 -17.82 14.96 4.78
N GLU A 109 -18.80 14.47 5.53
CA GLU A 109 -20.25 14.61 5.25
C GLU A 109 -20.70 16.07 5.27
N LYS A 110 -20.08 16.92 6.08
CA LYS A 110 -20.33 18.37 6.11
C LYS A 110 -19.67 19.13 4.95
N GLY A 111 -18.93 18.44 4.08
CA GLY A 111 -18.30 19.02 2.91
C GLY A 111 -16.83 19.35 3.09
N ASP A 112 -16.21 19.08 4.25
CA ASP A 112 -14.76 19.26 4.43
C ASP A 112 -14.00 18.35 3.46
N ARG A 113 -12.90 18.87 2.94
CA ARG A 113 -11.90 18.10 2.20
C ARG A 113 -10.55 18.33 2.85
N PHE A 114 -9.86 17.27 3.18
CA PHE A 114 -8.61 17.34 3.90
C PHE A 114 -7.56 16.38 3.35
N LEU A 115 -6.32 16.76 3.55
CA LEU A 115 -5.16 15.92 3.26
C LEU A 115 -4.94 14.96 4.43
N MET A 116 -4.70 13.70 4.13
CA MET A 116 -4.44 12.67 5.12
C MET A 116 -3.17 11.89 4.76
N LEU A 117 -2.39 11.53 5.77
CA LEU A 117 -1.39 10.47 5.71
C LEU A 117 -1.92 9.25 6.46
N LEU A 118 -1.70 8.07 5.88
CA LEU A 118 -2.11 6.80 6.44
C LEU A 118 -0.94 5.81 6.40
N VAL A 119 -0.67 5.17 7.53
CA VAL A 119 0.12 3.95 7.58
C VAL A 119 -0.84 2.78 7.55
N GLY A 120 -0.70 1.93 6.55
CA GLY A 120 -1.58 0.78 6.38
C GLY A 120 -0.81 -0.49 6.08
N ARG A 121 -1.39 -1.61 6.51
CA ARG A 121 -0.92 -2.94 6.16
C ARG A 121 -1.50 -3.33 4.81
N ALA A 122 -0.65 -3.80 3.91
CA ALA A 122 -1.05 -4.28 2.59
C ALA A 122 -2.09 -5.41 2.71
N ARG A 123 -3.12 -5.32 1.89
CA ARG A 123 -4.19 -6.30 1.73
C ARG A 123 -4.47 -6.48 0.25
N TRP A 124 -4.89 -7.67 -0.09
CA TRP A 124 -5.38 -8.00 -1.43
C TRP A 124 -6.55 -8.97 -1.30
N PHE A 125 -7.33 -9.04 -2.33
CA PHE A 125 -8.28 -10.11 -2.53
C PHE A 125 -8.28 -10.51 -4.00
N GLU A 126 -8.51 -11.78 -4.24
CA GLU A 126 -8.62 -12.35 -5.57
C GLU A 126 -10.10 -12.49 -5.92
N THR A 127 -10.45 -12.09 -7.13
CA THR A 127 -11.79 -12.29 -7.67
C THR A 127 -11.91 -13.65 -8.36
N ASP A 128 -13.14 -14.14 -8.55
CA ASP A 128 -13.42 -15.44 -9.17
C ASP A 128 -12.86 -15.56 -10.61
N ASP A 129 -12.66 -14.43 -11.28
CA ASP A 129 -12.05 -14.33 -12.62
C ASP A 129 -10.51 -14.20 -12.58
N GLY A 130 -9.91 -14.26 -11.40
CA GLY A 130 -8.46 -14.21 -11.20
C GLY A 130 -7.88 -12.79 -11.14
N GLY A 131 -8.72 -11.76 -11.04
CA GLY A 131 -8.27 -10.39 -10.77
C GLY A 131 -7.77 -10.23 -9.33
N VAL A 132 -6.73 -9.43 -9.13
CA VAL A 132 -6.23 -9.08 -7.80
C VAL A 132 -6.49 -7.60 -7.53
N PHE A 133 -7.16 -7.34 -6.40
CA PHE A 133 -7.42 -5.97 -5.94
C PHE A 133 -6.63 -5.71 -4.67
N THR A 134 -5.94 -4.57 -4.65
CA THR A 134 -5.12 -4.17 -3.51
C THR A 134 -5.79 -3.08 -2.68
N SER A 135 -5.58 -3.12 -1.38
CA SER A 135 -6.05 -2.12 -0.43
C SER A 135 -5.12 -2.04 0.77
N PHE A 136 -5.40 -1.13 1.69
CA PHE A 136 -4.69 -1.04 2.96
C PHE A 136 -5.66 -1.20 4.13
N ARG A 137 -5.33 -2.06 5.09
CA ARG A 137 -5.93 -1.98 6.41
C ARG A 137 -5.21 -0.89 7.19
N ALA A 138 -5.92 0.13 7.60
CA ALA A 138 -5.36 1.23 8.37
C ALA A 138 -4.75 0.72 9.69
N GLU A 139 -3.56 1.20 10.03
CA GLU A 139 -2.93 0.99 11.33
C GLU A 139 -2.84 2.32 12.10
N GLU A 140 -2.68 3.41 11.37
CA GLU A 140 -2.61 4.77 11.89
C GLU A 140 -2.92 5.76 10.76
N PHE A 141 -3.56 6.86 11.06
CA PHE A 141 -3.80 7.94 10.11
C PHE A 141 -3.85 9.31 10.81
N THR A 142 -3.58 10.35 10.06
CA THR A 142 -3.65 11.73 10.55
C THR A 142 -3.96 12.72 9.44
N VAL A 143 -4.74 13.74 9.77
CA VAL A 143 -4.92 14.91 8.90
C VAL A 143 -3.65 15.75 8.94
N VAL A 144 -3.20 16.18 7.77
CA VAL A 144 -1.97 16.96 7.63
C VAL A 144 -2.20 18.25 6.87
N ASP A 145 -1.30 19.20 7.06
CA ASP A 145 -1.23 20.41 6.27
C ASP A 145 -0.55 20.17 4.90
N LYS A 146 -0.57 21.24 4.08
CA LYS A 146 0.05 21.21 2.76
C LYS A 146 1.55 20.94 2.82
N ASP A 147 2.25 21.48 3.82
CA ASP A 147 3.69 21.35 3.93
C ASP A 147 4.10 19.90 4.21
N ARG A 148 3.39 19.22 5.12
CA ARG A 148 3.60 17.80 5.41
C ARG A 148 3.29 16.91 4.21
N TYR A 149 2.22 17.22 3.49
CA TYR A 149 1.87 16.52 2.25
C TYR A 149 2.93 16.75 1.16
N THR A 150 3.44 17.97 1.01
CA THR A 150 4.52 18.29 0.08
C THR A 150 5.78 17.47 0.37
N HIS A 151 6.19 17.34 1.63
CA HIS A 151 7.30 16.48 2.01
C HIS A 151 7.05 15.02 1.65
N TRP A 152 5.83 14.53 1.91
CA TRP A 152 5.46 13.16 1.52
C TRP A 152 5.54 12.94 0.01
N LEU A 153 5.09 13.91 -0.81
CA LEU A 153 5.19 13.84 -2.27
C LEU A 153 6.64 13.73 -2.74
N VAL A 154 7.53 14.57 -2.21
CA VAL A 154 8.95 14.56 -2.58
C VAL A 154 9.63 13.25 -2.18
N ASP A 155 9.40 12.78 -0.96
CA ASP A 155 9.95 11.51 -0.48
C ASP A 155 9.44 10.32 -1.27
N THR A 156 8.14 10.34 -1.64
CA THR A 156 7.52 9.27 -2.43
C THR A 156 8.06 9.28 -3.87
N ALA A 157 8.23 10.46 -4.46
CA ALA A 157 8.85 10.62 -5.77
C ALA A 157 10.28 10.06 -5.78
N ALA A 158 11.09 10.42 -4.79
CA ALA A 158 12.46 9.90 -4.65
C ALA A 158 12.48 8.36 -4.48
N ALA A 159 11.57 7.81 -3.68
CA ALA A 159 11.46 6.37 -3.49
C ALA A 159 11.03 5.65 -4.78
N THR A 160 10.12 6.22 -5.56
CA THR A 160 9.68 5.66 -6.85
C THR A 160 10.79 5.73 -7.89
N LEU A 161 11.51 6.87 -8.01
CA LEU A 161 12.67 6.97 -8.90
C LEU A 161 13.74 5.93 -8.57
N ARG A 162 14.05 5.73 -7.29
CA ARG A 162 15.01 4.70 -6.86
C ARG A 162 14.60 3.29 -7.33
N ARG A 163 13.30 2.97 -7.31
CA ARG A 163 12.79 1.68 -7.80
C ARG A 163 12.81 1.60 -9.32
N LEU A 164 12.49 2.70 -10.02
CA LEU A 164 12.61 2.79 -11.48
C LEU A 164 14.05 2.56 -11.94
N ASP A 165 15.02 3.25 -11.34
CA ASP A 165 16.43 3.09 -11.65
C ASP A 165 16.90 1.64 -11.41
N ALA A 166 16.45 1.03 -10.29
CA ALA A 166 16.78 -0.36 -9.98
C ALA A 166 16.13 -1.34 -10.97
N PHE A 167 14.88 -1.10 -11.37
CA PHE A 167 14.20 -1.91 -12.39
C PHE A 167 14.95 -1.84 -13.72
N GLU A 168 15.30 -0.64 -14.19
CA GLU A 168 16.04 -0.44 -15.43
C GLU A 168 17.42 -1.10 -15.40
N ALA A 169 18.16 -0.92 -14.31
CA ALA A 169 19.47 -1.59 -14.12
C ALA A 169 19.34 -3.12 -14.14
N SER A 170 18.17 -3.65 -13.75
CA SER A 170 17.91 -5.09 -13.76
C SER A 170 17.65 -5.66 -15.16
N MET A 171 17.25 -4.83 -16.15
CA MET A 171 16.75 -5.31 -17.46
C MET A 171 17.81 -6.05 -18.27
N GLU A 172 19.05 -5.63 -18.21
CA GLU A 172 20.18 -6.23 -18.94
C GLU A 172 20.90 -7.31 -18.12
N SER A 173 20.39 -7.67 -16.93
CA SER A 173 21.04 -8.59 -16.00
C SER A 173 20.27 -9.90 -15.88
N ASP A 174 21.01 -10.98 -15.61
CA ASP A 174 20.42 -12.25 -15.20
C ASP A 174 19.66 -12.07 -13.88
N LEU A 175 18.54 -12.78 -13.74
CA LEU A 175 17.69 -12.75 -12.52
C LEU A 175 18.32 -13.57 -11.38
N THR A 176 19.58 -13.25 -11.04
CA THR A 176 20.26 -13.81 -9.89
C THR A 176 20.66 -12.69 -8.91
N PRO A 177 20.66 -12.93 -7.61
CA PRO A 177 21.05 -11.88 -6.65
C PRO A 177 22.41 -11.27 -6.95
N ALA A 178 23.40 -12.09 -7.29
CA ALA A 178 24.76 -11.62 -7.57
C ALA A 178 24.84 -10.75 -8.84
N ALA A 179 24.11 -11.10 -9.91
CA ALA A 179 24.10 -10.33 -11.13
C ALA A 179 23.38 -8.98 -10.94
N LEU A 180 22.25 -8.97 -10.24
CA LEU A 180 21.51 -7.75 -9.94
C LEU A 180 22.31 -6.80 -9.02
N GLU A 181 22.96 -7.31 -7.97
CA GLU A 181 23.85 -6.48 -7.15
C GLU A 181 25.03 -5.92 -7.97
N ALA A 182 25.61 -6.71 -8.87
CA ALA A 182 26.70 -6.27 -9.73
C ALA A 182 26.28 -5.18 -10.74
N SER A 183 25.01 -5.18 -11.18
CA SER A 183 24.44 -4.13 -12.04
C SER A 183 24.03 -2.87 -11.28
N GLY A 184 24.21 -2.82 -9.96
CA GLY A 184 23.90 -1.66 -9.14
C GLY A 184 22.51 -1.66 -8.50
N VAL A 185 21.77 -2.75 -8.59
CA VAL A 185 20.49 -2.89 -7.89
C VAL A 185 20.72 -2.90 -6.38
N PRO A 186 20.05 -2.04 -5.61
CA PRO A 186 20.12 -2.04 -4.16
C PRO A 186 19.66 -3.38 -3.56
N ARG A 187 20.37 -3.88 -2.55
CA ARG A 187 20.11 -5.20 -1.94
C ARG A 187 18.69 -5.40 -1.45
N ASP A 188 18.08 -4.35 -0.90
CA ASP A 188 16.70 -4.37 -0.41
C ASP A 188 15.64 -4.49 -1.51
N LEU A 189 16.01 -4.31 -2.77
CA LEU A 189 15.13 -4.45 -3.94
C LEU A 189 15.39 -5.74 -4.74
N VAL A 190 16.50 -6.43 -4.50
CA VAL A 190 16.91 -7.60 -5.31
C VAL A 190 15.85 -8.68 -5.32
N ASP A 191 15.40 -9.15 -4.15
CA ASP A 191 14.41 -10.22 -4.05
C ASP A 191 13.09 -9.84 -4.70
N GLY A 192 12.63 -8.62 -4.45
CA GLY A 192 11.39 -8.10 -5.04
C GLY A 192 11.47 -7.97 -6.56
N LEU A 193 12.61 -7.54 -7.10
CA LEU A 193 12.82 -7.44 -8.55
C LEU A 193 12.90 -8.81 -9.24
N ILE A 194 13.49 -9.81 -8.59
CA ILE A 194 13.47 -11.19 -9.12
C ILE A 194 12.02 -11.67 -9.27
N LEU A 195 11.21 -11.48 -8.23
CA LEU A 195 9.80 -11.87 -8.24
C LEU A 195 9.01 -11.06 -9.29
N ALA A 196 9.17 -9.73 -9.29
CA ALA A 196 8.45 -8.84 -10.19
C ALA A 196 8.76 -9.14 -11.66
N ARG A 197 10.03 -9.24 -12.04
CA ARG A 197 10.42 -9.55 -13.42
C ARG A 197 10.00 -10.96 -13.84
N GLY A 198 10.01 -11.92 -12.90
CA GLY A 198 9.53 -13.28 -13.16
C GLY A 198 8.03 -13.35 -13.45
N HIS A 199 7.24 -12.46 -12.84
CA HIS A 199 5.78 -12.43 -12.97
C HIS A 199 5.31 -11.46 -14.06
N TYR A 200 5.74 -10.18 -14.00
CA TYR A 200 5.26 -9.12 -14.88
C TYR A 200 6.01 -9.03 -16.21
N GLY A 201 7.23 -9.59 -16.28
CA GLY A 201 8.10 -9.43 -17.43
C GLY A 201 8.54 -7.99 -17.66
N GLU A 202 8.60 -7.60 -18.95
CA GLU A 202 8.89 -6.23 -19.38
C GLU A 202 7.60 -5.45 -19.56
N PHE A 203 7.58 -4.20 -19.10
CA PHE A 203 6.45 -3.29 -19.25
C PHE A 203 6.95 -1.85 -19.43
N ASP A 204 6.07 -0.97 -19.92
CA ASP A 204 6.37 0.45 -20.06
C ASP A 204 6.37 1.15 -18.69
N THR A 205 7.52 1.74 -18.34
CA THR A 205 7.73 2.46 -17.08
C THR A 205 7.36 3.95 -17.16
N GLU A 206 7.02 4.47 -18.34
CA GLU A 206 6.79 5.90 -18.56
C GLU A 206 5.64 6.44 -17.70
N ASN A 207 4.58 5.68 -17.50
CA ASN A 207 3.46 6.08 -16.66
C ASN A 207 3.89 6.37 -15.21
N TYR A 208 4.83 5.61 -14.65
CA TYR A 208 5.37 5.87 -13.32
C TYR A 208 6.24 7.12 -13.28
N ARG A 209 7.00 7.40 -14.35
CA ARG A 209 7.77 8.65 -14.49
C ARG A 209 6.86 9.86 -14.55
N VAL A 210 5.78 9.78 -15.35
CA VAL A 210 4.75 10.83 -15.41
C VAL A 210 4.13 11.06 -14.03
N GLY A 211 3.79 10.01 -13.30
CA GLY A 211 3.28 10.10 -11.93
C GLY A 211 4.24 10.82 -10.97
N VAL A 212 5.55 10.51 -11.05
CA VAL A 212 6.58 11.23 -10.28
C VAL A 212 6.60 12.72 -10.64
N LEU A 213 6.56 13.06 -11.92
CA LEU A 213 6.55 14.47 -12.38
C LEU A 213 5.31 15.21 -11.90
N GLN A 214 4.13 14.57 -11.92
CA GLN A 214 2.90 15.13 -11.38
C GLN A 214 3.02 15.42 -9.87
N GLY A 215 3.54 14.47 -9.09
CA GLY A 215 3.77 14.63 -7.66
C GLY A 215 4.71 15.79 -7.36
N LEU A 216 5.84 15.88 -8.06
CA LEU A 216 6.81 16.96 -7.91
C LEU A 216 6.26 18.32 -8.36
N SER A 217 5.45 18.37 -9.42
CA SER A 217 4.79 19.59 -9.88
C SER A 217 3.86 20.17 -8.80
N ILE A 218 3.08 19.32 -8.14
CA ILE A 218 2.22 19.72 -7.02
C ILE A 218 3.07 20.19 -5.83
N ALA A 219 4.15 19.49 -5.52
CA ALA A 219 5.05 19.88 -4.43
C ALA A 219 5.70 21.25 -4.66
N LEU A 220 6.03 21.58 -5.90
CA LEU A 220 6.57 22.89 -6.29
C LEU A 220 5.54 24.02 -6.29
N GLY A 221 4.25 23.72 -6.01
CA GLY A 221 3.19 24.73 -6.03
C GLY A 221 2.83 25.19 -7.44
N SER A 222 3.30 24.51 -8.48
CA SER A 222 2.80 24.71 -9.82
C SER A 222 1.32 24.38 -9.79
N ASN A 223 0.45 25.37 -10.06
CA ASN A 223 -0.99 25.19 -10.19
C ASN A 223 -1.30 24.42 -11.50
N ALA A 224 -0.79 23.23 -11.63
CA ALA A 224 -1.46 22.22 -12.42
C ALA A 224 -2.75 21.95 -11.64
N VAL A 225 -3.79 22.64 -12.04
CA VAL A 225 -5.18 22.33 -11.70
C VAL A 225 -5.26 20.81 -11.77
N ILE A 226 -5.64 20.18 -10.65
CA ILE A 226 -6.20 18.85 -10.70
C ILE A 226 -7.57 19.06 -11.38
N GLU A 227 -7.56 19.37 -12.67
CA GLU A 227 -8.69 19.07 -13.52
C GLU A 227 -8.80 17.58 -13.47
N SER A 228 -9.83 17.14 -12.76
CA SER A 228 -10.23 15.76 -12.69
C SER A 228 -10.00 15.10 -14.04
N ALA A 229 -9.02 14.17 -14.09
CA ALA A 229 -9.08 13.16 -15.12
C ALA A 229 -10.51 12.64 -15.11
N PRO A 230 -11.20 12.55 -16.26
CA PRO A 230 -12.54 12.01 -16.29
C PRO A 230 -12.49 10.69 -15.57
N ALA A 231 -13.36 10.54 -14.57
CA ALA A 231 -13.51 9.28 -13.87
C ALA A 231 -13.63 8.22 -14.97
N PRO A 232 -12.87 7.10 -14.91
CA PRO A 232 -13.11 6.00 -15.83
C PRO A 232 -14.60 5.73 -15.71
N GLU A 233 -15.31 5.81 -16.83
CA GLU A 233 -16.75 5.50 -16.88
C GLU A 233 -16.87 4.15 -16.20
N ALA A 234 -17.69 4.09 -15.16
CA ALA A 234 -17.97 2.89 -14.41
C ALA A 234 -18.62 1.89 -15.38
N SER A 235 -17.80 1.14 -16.09
CA SER A 235 -18.21 -0.09 -16.72
C SER A 235 -18.48 -1.07 -15.59
N GLY A 236 -19.74 -1.33 -15.41
CA GLY A 236 -20.45 -2.26 -14.61
C GLY A 236 -19.70 -3.05 -13.54
N ASP A 237 -20.32 -3.06 -12.35
CA ASP A 237 -20.09 -3.99 -11.25
C ASP A 237 -18.67 -3.97 -10.66
N GLN A 238 -18.42 -2.98 -9.81
CA GLN A 238 -17.43 -3.18 -8.76
C GLN A 238 -18.02 -4.17 -7.75
N PRO A 239 -17.40 -5.34 -7.54
CA PRO A 239 -17.84 -6.24 -6.48
C PRO A 239 -17.72 -5.48 -5.16
N THR A 240 -18.82 -5.40 -4.45
CA THR A 240 -18.84 -4.87 -3.09
C THR A 240 -17.93 -5.75 -2.25
N LEU A 241 -16.98 -5.16 -1.53
CA LEU A 241 -16.03 -5.81 -0.60
C LEU A 241 -16.70 -6.64 0.52
N SER A 242 -17.92 -7.12 0.32
CA SER A 242 -18.80 -7.66 1.37
C SER A 242 -18.77 -9.17 1.55
N GLU A 243 -18.10 -9.97 0.71
CA GLU A 243 -18.35 -11.41 0.77
C GLU A 243 -17.16 -12.39 0.79
N SER A 244 -15.92 -11.95 0.92
CA SER A 244 -14.85 -12.93 1.12
C SER A 244 -13.68 -12.42 1.95
N VAL A 245 -13.94 -12.00 3.18
CA VAL A 245 -12.91 -12.03 4.21
C VAL A 245 -12.94 -13.43 4.81
N THR A 246 -12.29 -14.37 4.17
CA THR A 246 -11.84 -15.57 4.87
C THR A 246 -10.83 -15.09 5.89
N GLU A 247 -11.23 -15.09 7.15
CA GLU A 247 -10.39 -14.90 8.32
C GLU A 247 -9.21 -15.87 8.25
N ALA A 248 -8.04 -15.38 7.88
CA ALA A 248 -6.83 -15.98 8.40
C ALA A 248 -6.79 -15.55 9.87
N ASP A 249 -7.23 -16.48 10.72
CA ASP A 249 -7.26 -16.42 12.17
C ASP A 249 -5.90 -15.95 12.70
N ASP A 250 -5.87 -14.70 13.15
CA ASP A 250 -4.76 -14.18 13.93
C ASP A 250 -5.06 -14.53 15.38
N GLY A 251 -4.69 -15.76 15.78
CA GLY A 251 -4.86 -16.30 17.11
C GLY A 251 -4.24 -15.40 18.18
N GLY A 252 -4.98 -14.42 18.62
CA GLY A 252 -4.73 -13.66 19.84
C GLY A 252 -5.12 -14.47 21.06
N VAL A 253 -4.18 -15.18 21.66
CA VAL A 253 -4.38 -15.79 22.97
C VAL A 253 -4.29 -14.70 24.02
N ALA A 254 -5.43 -14.40 24.61
CA ALA A 254 -5.50 -13.79 25.92
C ALA A 254 -5.22 -14.84 27.00
N SER A 255 -4.19 -14.65 27.77
CA SER A 255 -4.03 -15.01 29.20
C SER A 255 -2.72 -14.46 29.72
#